data_c1f355eec363cb4eda08b72afa3da592
#
_entry.id   c1f355eec363cb4eda08b72afa3da592
#
_cell.length_a   1.000
_cell.length_b   1.000
_cell.length_c   1.000
_cell.angle_alpha   90.00
_cell.angle_beta   90.00
_cell.angle_gamma   90.00
#
_symmetry.space_group_name_H-M   'P 1'
#
loop_
_entity.id
_entity.type
_entity.pdbx_description
1 polymer ?
#
loop_
_entity_poly.entity_id
_entity_poly.type
_entity_poly.pdbx_seq_one_letter_code
_entity_poly.pdbx_strand_id
1 'polypeptide(L)'
;MSSRSRGAGALVALVALFTAGYLAPYLLPTVVGRLSAGLGLTPAQAGLVGSVLLLGSSSAGFALAARGERIGPRRAARAGLLAMLVGYGSAAATGTVPLVVAGAVLGGLGSGTATAVAAAGIAGRPDPHRASALGLLSVSATAGALYLTLPHLGGGHAPPLLAIACAAALVWPVTGRLPGGTRARARTNAMTGPLPYRRAGAVLAGGILCWSLAQNALWGVSGRIGLTQAGLSEVTVGAVFAVALGAGLAGVTAAGALGSRLGRAGPIGAGTVVIAGCVLLSSAAGDLLSFATGEILWNAVYPVVLSYLLGLAASLDPRGRWAVLVGSASSLGVACGPVTGSLLSEGVGYPGMGTVLCALLLLVAAPMTAVARHVSGRPLVPGSIRRRGGAPAAVLAGTASATPSLVPQVGAPEQPVAPIRIPAVAGRRRLAKSMFGLAGVRGRG
;
A
#
# COMPACT_ATOMS: atom_id res chain seq x y z
N MET A 1 18.16 -16.39 -26.40
CA MET A 1 18.03 -15.43 -25.28
C MET A 1 18.23 -16.17 -23.98
N SER A 2 19.21 -15.78 -23.18
CA SER A 2 19.54 -16.45 -21.91
C SER A 2 18.40 -16.32 -20.89
N SER A 3 18.33 -17.21 -19.91
CA SER A 3 17.32 -17.18 -18.84
C SER A 3 17.40 -15.88 -18.02
N ARG A 4 18.59 -15.29 -17.89
CA ARG A 4 18.83 -13.98 -17.25
C ARG A 4 18.15 -12.80 -17.99
N SER A 5 18.22 -12.76 -19.33
CA SER A 5 17.60 -11.70 -20.12
C SER A 5 16.06 -11.75 -20.08
N ARG A 6 15.49 -12.96 -20.07
CA ARG A 6 14.04 -13.14 -19.86
C ARG A 6 13.59 -12.72 -18.47
N GLY A 7 14.38 -12.98 -17.45
CA GLY A 7 14.12 -12.53 -16.08
C GLY A 7 14.13 -11.00 -15.94
N ALA A 8 15.12 -10.31 -16.51
CA ALA A 8 15.20 -8.86 -16.48
C ALA A 8 14.05 -8.19 -17.24
N GLY A 9 13.71 -8.71 -18.43
CA GLY A 9 12.60 -8.18 -19.21
C GLY A 9 11.24 -8.30 -18.51
N ALA A 10 10.99 -9.39 -17.80
CA ALA A 10 9.79 -9.56 -17.00
C ALA A 10 9.73 -8.58 -15.81
N LEU A 11 10.87 -8.29 -15.15
CA LEU A 11 10.93 -7.30 -14.08
C LEU A 11 10.55 -5.90 -14.59
N VAL A 12 11.13 -5.48 -15.71
CA VAL A 12 10.79 -4.18 -16.35
C VAL A 12 9.30 -4.10 -16.66
N ALA A 13 8.71 -5.18 -17.21
CA ALA A 13 7.29 -5.21 -17.51
C ALA A 13 6.41 -5.09 -16.24
N LEU A 14 6.79 -5.74 -15.16
CA LEU A 14 6.06 -5.65 -13.88
C LEU A 14 6.18 -4.27 -13.24
N VAL A 15 7.37 -3.67 -13.23
CA VAL A 15 7.59 -2.31 -12.72
C VAL A 15 6.82 -1.29 -13.55
N ALA A 16 6.87 -1.37 -14.87
CA ALA A 16 6.12 -0.47 -15.75
C ALA A 16 4.60 -0.61 -15.55
N LEU A 17 4.09 -1.83 -15.43
CA LEU A 17 2.68 -2.10 -15.18
C LEU A 17 2.25 -1.61 -13.79
N PHE A 18 3.10 -1.76 -12.77
CA PHE A 18 2.90 -1.21 -11.44
C PHE A 18 2.79 0.32 -11.50
N THR A 19 3.73 0.96 -12.19
CA THR A 19 3.74 2.42 -12.38
C THR A 19 2.45 2.91 -13.03
N ALA A 20 2.06 2.36 -14.18
CA ALA A 20 0.83 2.75 -14.86
C ALA A 20 -0.40 2.56 -13.97
N GLY A 21 -0.53 1.43 -13.27
CA GLY A 21 -1.69 1.11 -12.43
C GLY A 21 -1.83 2.02 -11.21
N TYR A 22 -0.71 2.45 -10.61
CA TYR A 22 -0.73 3.33 -9.44
C TYR A 22 -0.73 4.82 -9.75
N LEU A 23 -0.55 5.21 -11.02
CA LEU A 23 -0.41 6.62 -11.38
C LEU A 23 -1.66 7.45 -11.05
N ALA A 24 -2.85 6.92 -11.27
CA ALA A 24 -4.11 7.63 -10.99
C ALA A 24 -4.29 8.00 -9.51
N PRO A 25 -4.14 7.08 -8.53
CA PRO A 25 -4.13 7.43 -7.12
C PRO A 25 -3.04 8.43 -6.72
N TYR A 26 -1.85 8.34 -7.32
CA TYR A 26 -0.76 9.26 -7.03
C TYR A 26 -1.02 10.68 -7.54
N LEU A 27 -1.75 10.84 -8.65
CA LEU A 27 -2.13 12.13 -9.23
C LEU A 27 -3.50 12.62 -8.74
N LEU A 28 -4.13 11.92 -7.79
CA LEU A 28 -5.49 12.19 -7.35
C LEU A 28 -5.77 13.65 -6.97
N PRO A 29 -4.91 14.37 -6.20
CA PRO A 29 -5.15 15.77 -5.87
C PRO A 29 -5.30 16.66 -7.10
N THR A 30 -4.43 16.44 -8.10
CA THR A 30 -4.50 17.19 -9.37
C THR A 30 -5.71 16.79 -10.20
N VAL A 31 -6.04 15.49 -10.26
CA VAL A 31 -7.23 15.01 -10.98
C VAL A 31 -8.50 15.63 -10.38
N VAL A 32 -8.69 15.53 -9.06
CA VAL A 32 -9.89 16.08 -8.38
C VAL A 32 -9.92 17.60 -8.49
N GLY A 33 -8.79 18.28 -8.27
CA GLY A 33 -8.71 19.74 -8.38
C GLY A 33 -9.07 20.26 -9.78
N ARG A 34 -8.52 19.62 -10.82
CA ARG A 34 -8.77 20.03 -12.21
C ARG A 34 -10.15 19.59 -12.73
N LEU A 35 -10.73 18.51 -12.21
CA LEU A 35 -12.15 18.19 -12.48
C LEU A 35 -13.08 19.27 -11.94
N SER A 36 -12.83 19.75 -10.73
CA SER A 36 -13.62 20.84 -10.16
C SER A 36 -13.46 22.13 -10.98
N ALA A 37 -12.24 22.57 -11.25
CA ALA A 37 -11.98 23.81 -11.99
C ALA A 37 -12.39 23.74 -13.47
N GLY A 38 -12.13 22.63 -14.14
CA GLY A 38 -12.31 22.49 -15.59
C GLY A 38 -13.74 22.14 -16.03
N LEU A 39 -14.54 21.53 -15.16
CA LEU A 39 -15.93 21.15 -15.44
C LEU A 39 -16.95 21.92 -14.61
N GLY A 40 -16.52 22.88 -13.77
CA GLY A 40 -17.41 23.63 -12.88
C GLY A 40 -18.10 22.75 -11.83
N LEU A 41 -17.49 21.62 -11.47
CA LEU A 41 -18.04 20.71 -10.46
C LEU A 41 -17.86 21.29 -9.06
N THR A 42 -18.85 21.06 -8.19
CA THR A 42 -18.65 21.34 -6.77
C THR A 42 -17.51 20.46 -6.23
N PRO A 43 -16.86 20.86 -5.14
CA PRO A 43 -15.85 20.04 -4.49
C PRO A 43 -16.33 18.62 -4.20
N ALA A 44 -17.57 18.47 -3.68
CA ALA A 44 -18.16 17.15 -3.39
C ALA A 44 -18.34 16.29 -4.65
N GLN A 45 -18.79 16.89 -5.75
CA GLN A 45 -18.93 16.17 -7.03
C GLN A 45 -17.57 15.71 -7.56
N ALA A 46 -16.56 16.58 -7.55
CA ALA A 46 -15.21 16.21 -7.97
C ALA A 46 -14.59 15.13 -7.07
N GLY A 47 -14.77 15.24 -5.75
CA GLY A 47 -14.37 14.24 -4.78
C GLY A 47 -15.08 12.89 -4.98
N LEU A 48 -16.36 12.90 -5.35
CA LEU A 48 -17.11 11.71 -5.69
C LEU A 48 -16.52 11.01 -6.93
N VAL A 49 -16.16 11.74 -7.98
CA VAL A 49 -15.48 11.17 -9.17
C VAL A 49 -14.16 10.52 -8.77
N GLY A 50 -13.36 11.18 -7.91
CA GLY A 50 -12.12 10.60 -7.37
C GLY A 50 -12.38 9.31 -6.57
N SER A 51 -13.41 9.29 -5.73
CA SER A 51 -13.80 8.11 -4.96
C SER A 51 -14.28 6.96 -5.84
N VAL A 52 -15.09 7.24 -6.84
CA VAL A 52 -15.60 6.23 -7.79
C VAL A 52 -14.45 5.62 -8.61
N LEU A 53 -13.47 6.43 -9.02
CA LEU A 53 -12.23 5.95 -9.66
C LEU A 53 -11.49 4.97 -8.75
N LEU A 54 -11.29 5.30 -7.48
CA LEU A 54 -10.58 4.45 -6.52
C LEU A 54 -11.38 3.19 -6.16
N LEU A 55 -12.72 3.28 -6.05
CA LEU A 55 -13.59 2.13 -5.86
C LEU A 55 -13.52 1.17 -7.05
N GLY A 56 -13.51 1.70 -8.28
CA GLY A 56 -13.27 0.92 -9.49
C GLY A 56 -11.93 0.17 -9.43
N SER A 57 -10.87 0.86 -9.02
CA SER A 57 -9.56 0.25 -8.87
C SER A 57 -9.55 -0.87 -7.82
N SER A 58 -10.15 -0.65 -6.66
CA SER A 58 -10.22 -1.65 -5.60
C SER A 58 -11.05 -2.87 -6.00
N SER A 59 -12.22 -2.65 -6.63
CA SER A 59 -13.13 -3.74 -7.04
C SER A 59 -12.53 -4.63 -8.12
N ALA A 60 -11.77 -4.06 -9.08
CA ALA A 60 -11.06 -4.83 -10.09
C ALA A 60 -10.02 -5.78 -9.49
N GLY A 61 -9.30 -5.33 -8.47
CA GLY A 61 -8.36 -6.15 -7.72
C GLY A 61 -9.04 -7.38 -7.10
N PHE A 62 -10.21 -7.21 -6.48
CA PHE A 62 -11.00 -8.31 -5.91
C PHE A 62 -11.54 -9.26 -6.99
N ALA A 63 -12.09 -8.71 -8.08
CA ALA A 63 -12.63 -9.50 -9.18
C ALA A 63 -11.54 -10.35 -9.86
N LEU A 64 -10.33 -9.80 -10.03
CA LEU A 64 -9.22 -10.53 -10.60
C LEU A 64 -8.68 -11.60 -9.63
N ALA A 65 -8.66 -11.34 -8.32
CA ALA A 65 -8.30 -12.35 -7.33
C ALA A 65 -9.25 -13.55 -7.37
N ALA A 66 -10.55 -13.32 -7.61
CA ALA A 66 -11.56 -14.38 -7.72
C ALA A 66 -11.51 -15.16 -9.05
N ARG A 67 -11.04 -14.54 -10.14
CA ARG A 67 -11.09 -15.11 -11.51
C ARG A 67 -9.72 -15.28 -12.16
N GLY A 68 -8.64 -14.88 -11.51
CA GLY A 68 -7.29 -14.76 -12.09
C GLY A 68 -6.71 -16.07 -12.65
N GLU A 69 -7.18 -17.22 -12.17
CA GLU A 69 -6.73 -18.52 -12.70
C GLU A 69 -7.18 -18.80 -14.14
N ARG A 70 -8.26 -18.15 -14.60
CA ARG A 70 -8.82 -18.36 -15.95
C ARG A 70 -8.27 -17.38 -16.98
N ILE A 71 -7.80 -16.21 -16.53
CA ILE A 71 -7.30 -15.15 -17.41
C ILE A 71 -5.79 -15.03 -17.17
N GLY A 72 -4.97 -15.49 -18.11
CA GLY A 72 -3.52 -15.38 -17.97
C GLY A 72 -3.05 -13.92 -17.72
N PRO A 73 -1.94 -13.71 -16.97
CA PRO A 73 -1.50 -12.38 -16.51
C PRO A 73 -1.29 -11.39 -17.66
N ARG A 74 -0.80 -11.86 -18.82
CA ARG A 74 -0.59 -11.02 -19.99
C ARG A 74 -1.91 -10.49 -20.57
N ARG A 75 -2.96 -11.33 -20.63
CA ARG A 75 -4.27 -10.91 -21.13
C ARG A 75 -4.94 -9.95 -20.16
N ALA A 76 -4.88 -10.25 -18.86
CA ALA A 76 -5.41 -9.38 -17.82
C ALA A 76 -4.70 -8.01 -17.82
N ALA A 77 -3.36 -7.97 -17.93
CA ALA A 77 -2.61 -6.72 -18.04
C ALA A 77 -3.04 -5.87 -19.24
N ARG A 78 -3.16 -6.50 -20.42
CA ARG A 78 -3.62 -5.80 -21.62
C ARG A 78 -5.05 -5.30 -21.51
N ALA A 79 -5.97 -6.11 -20.97
CA ALA A 79 -7.34 -5.68 -20.72
C ALA A 79 -7.39 -4.49 -19.76
N GLY A 80 -6.59 -4.51 -18.67
CA GLY A 80 -6.47 -3.42 -17.73
C GLY A 80 -5.93 -2.14 -18.39
N LEU A 81 -4.84 -2.22 -19.15
CA LEU A 81 -4.27 -1.07 -19.85
C LEU A 81 -5.21 -0.50 -20.93
N LEU A 82 -5.96 -1.38 -21.62
CA LEU A 82 -6.97 -0.93 -22.58
C LEU A 82 -8.11 -0.18 -21.88
N ALA A 83 -8.58 -0.71 -20.76
CA ALA A 83 -9.61 -0.05 -19.96
C ALA A 83 -9.12 1.32 -19.41
N MET A 84 -7.85 1.42 -19.02
CA MET A 84 -7.24 2.71 -18.65
C MET A 84 -7.19 3.67 -19.83
N LEU A 85 -6.69 3.22 -20.98
CA LEU A 85 -6.56 4.04 -22.17
C LEU A 85 -7.92 4.56 -22.65
N VAL A 86 -8.91 3.69 -22.76
CA VAL A 86 -10.26 4.05 -23.18
C VAL A 86 -10.96 4.88 -22.11
N GLY A 87 -10.89 4.47 -20.84
CA GLY A 87 -11.58 5.13 -19.74
C GLY A 87 -11.05 6.55 -19.49
N TYR A 88 -9.76 6.68 -19.24
CA TYR A 88 -9.17 8.01 -18.98
C TYR A 88 -9.09 8.85 -20.25
N GLY A 89 -8.85 8.23 -21.42
CA GLY A 89 -8.84 8.93 -22.71
C GLY A 89 -10.20 9.51 -23.07
N SER A 90 -11.30 8.74 -22.91
CA SER A 90 -12.65 9.26 -23.12
C SER A 90 -13.04 10.33 -22.10
N ALA A 91 -12.68 10.15 -20.82
CA ALA A 91 -12.93 11.16 -19.79
C ALA A 91 -12.17 12.48 -20.07
N ALA A 92 -10.97 12.39 -20.64
CA ALA A 92 -10.20 13.58 -21.02
C ALA A 92 -10.77 14.29 -22.27
N ALA A 93 -11.36 13.53 -23.19
CA ALA A 93 -11.86 14.05 -24.47
C ALA A 93 -13.26 14.67 -24.38
N THR A 94 -13.94 14.57 -23.26
CA THR A 94 -15.32 15.04 -23.09
C THR A 94 -15.47 16.04 -21.94
N GLY A 95 -16.35 17.04 -22.12
CA GLY A 95 -16.80 17.93 -21.05
C GLY A 95 -18.10 17.49 -20.36
N THR A 96 -18.70 16.37 -20.76
CA THR A 96 -19.96 15.90 -20.19
C THR A 96 -19.71 15.05 -18.93
N VAL A 97 -20.21 15.51 -17.79
CA VAL A 97 -19.98 14.89 -16.48
C VAL A 97 -20.30 13.38 -16.44
N PRO A 98 -21.44 12.89 -16.96
CA PRO A 98 -21.74 11.46 -16.97
C PRO A 98 -20.70 10.60 -17.70
N LEU A 99 -20.15 11.08 -18.81
CA LEU A 99 -19.10 10.37 -19.56
C LEU A 99 -17.75 10.42 -18.85
N VAL A 100 -17.45 11.55 -18.18
CA VAL A 100 -16.24 11.64 -17.33
C VAL A 100 -16.32 10.64 -16.18
N VAL A 101 -17.46 10.52 -15.51
CA VAL A 101 -17.69 9.54 -14.44
C VAL A 101 -17.56 8.11 -14.98
N ALA A 102 -18.21 7.78 -16.09
CA ALA A 102 -18.11 6.47 -16.72
C ALA A 102 -16.66 6.14 -17.10
N GLY A 103 -15.95 7.11 -17.67
CA GLY A 103 -14.53 7.00 -18.00
C GLY A 103 -13.65 6.81 -16.76
N ALA A 104 -13.92 7.51 -15.67
CA ALA A 104 -13.22 7.36 -14.40
C ALA A 104 -13.44 5.96 -13.78
N VAL A 105 -14.66 5.42 -13.83
CA VAL A 105 -14.97 4.03 -13.42
C VAL A 105 -14.18 3.04 -14.26
N LEU A 106 -14.27 3.14 -15.59
CA LEU A 106 -13.60 2.21 -16.50
C LEU A 106 -12.07 2.30 -16.36
N GLY A 107 -11.53 3.53 -16.31
CA GLY A 107 -10.11 3.76 -16.08
C GLY A 107 -9.65 3.23 -14.73
N GLY A 108 -10.45 3.42 -13.67
CA GLY A 108 -10.20 2.89 -12.34
C GLY A 108 -10.15 1.35 -12.33
N LEU A 109 -11.14 0.68 -12.95
CA LEU A 109 -11.14 -0.78 -13.13
C LEU A 109 -9.87 -1.24 -13.86
N GLY A 110 -9.44 -0.49 -14.88
CA GLY A 110 -8.20 -0.74 -15.61
C GLY A 110 -6.97 -0.62 -14.71
N SER A 111 -6.87 0.47 -13.95
CA SER A 111 -5.78 0.73 -12.99
C SER A 111 -5.66 -0.39 -11.96
N GLY A 112 -6.79 -0.80 -11.35
CA GLY A 112 -6.82 -1.87 -10.38
C GLY A 112 -6.42 -3.22 -10.97
N THR A 113 -6.84 -3.51 -12.20
CA THR A 113 -6.44 -4.73 -12.92
C THR A 113 -4.94 -4.75 -13.18
N ALA A 114 -4.37 -3.65 -13.68
CA ALA A 114 -2.94 -3.50 -13.93
C ALA A 114 -2.12 -3.67 -12.65
N THR A 115 -2.55 -3.01 -11.58
CA THR A 115 -1.92 -3.10 -10.25
C THR A 115 -1.96 -4.51 -9.69
N ALA A 116 -3.10 -5.19 -9.76
CA ALA A 116 -3.26 -6.55 -9.25
C ALA A 116 -2.34 -7.55 -9.99
N VAL A 117 -2.25 -7.44 -11.33
CA VAL A 117 -1.34 -8.27 -12.13
C VAL A 117 0.12 -7.99 -11.78
N ALA A 118 0.48 -6.71 -11.63
CA ALA A 118 1.84 -6.31 -11.26
C ALA A 118 2.21 -6.84 -9.86
N ALA A 119 1.33 -6.65 -8.88
CA ALA A 119 1.54 -7.12 -7.51
C ALA A 119 1.70 -8.64 -7.43
N ALA A 120 0.82 -9.41 -8.12
CA ALA A 120 0.93 -10.86 -8.20
C ALA A 120 2.23 -11.32 -8.86
N GLY A 121 2.62 -10.63 -9.94
CA GLY A 121 3.87 -10.92 -10.64
C GLY A 121 5.10 -10.61 -9.80
N ILE A 122 5.11 -9.52 -9.04
CA ILE A 122 6.17 -9.11 -8.11
C ILE A 122 6.29 -10.12 -6.97
N ALA A 123 5.17 -10.53 -6.37
CA ALA A 123 5.14 -11.52 -5.28
C ALA A 123 5.75 -12.87 -5.69
N GLY A 124 5.64 -13.24 -6.96
CA GLY A 124 6.23 -14.47 -7.52
C GLY A 124 7.72 -14.37 -7.91
N ARG A 125 8.40 -13.24 -7.65
CA ARG A 125 9.83 -13.05 -7.97
C ARG A 125 10.73 -13.64 -6.90
N PRO A 126 11.97 -14.03 -7.26
CA PRO A 126 12.97 -14.46 -6.27
C PRO A 126 13.30 -13.39 -5.23
N ASP A 127 13.27 -12.12 -5.62
CA ASP A 127 13.43 -10.96 -4.73
C ASP A 127 12.23 -10.01 -4.88
N PRO A 128 11.11 -10.27 -4.19
CA PRO A 128 9.91 -9.43 -4.26
C PRO A 128 10.14 -8.04 -3.67
N HIS A 129 10.99 -7.93 -2.64
CA HIS A 129 11.28 -6.67 -1.98
C HIS A 129 11.93 -5.67 -2.93
N ARG A 130 13.01 -6.09 -3.60
CA ARG A 130 13.68 -5.26 -4.61
C ARG A 130 12.73 -4.88 -5.76
N ALA A 131 11.91 -5.81 -6.22
CA ALA A 131 10.96 -5.54 -7.30
C ALA A 131 9.89 -4.52 -6.87
N SER A 132 9.36 -4.61 -5.64
CA SER A 132 8.42 -3.64 -5.07
C SER A 132 9.06 -2.26 -4.89
N ALA A 133 10.29 -2.21 -4.37
CA ALA A 133 11.03 -0.95 -4.22
C ALA A 133 11.25 -0.24 -5.56
N LEU A 134 11.61 -0.98 -6.61
CA LEU A 134 11.72 -0.43 -7.97
C LEU A 134 10.37 0.07 -8.50
N GLY A 135 9.27 -0.64 -8.21
CA GLY A 135 7.92 -0.20 -8.56
C GLY A 135 7.55 1.12 -7.89
N LEU A 136 7.78 1.23 -6.59
CA LEU A 136 7.52 2.45 -5.82
C LEU A 136 8.39 3.61 -6.29
N LEU A 137 9.68 3.38 -6.51
CA LEU A 137 10.58 4.40 -7.06
C LEU A 137 10.10 4.88 -8.43
N SER A 138 9.72 3.95 -9.32
CA SER A 138 9.27 4.27 -10.67
C SER A 138 7.97 5.09 -10.67
N VAL A 139 6.97 4.69 -9.87
CA VAL A 139 5.70 5.45 -9.80
C VAL A 139 5.90 6.81 -9.15
N SER A 140 6.69 6.91 -8.07
CA SER A 140 6.98 8.21 -7.43
C SER A 140 7.76 9.15 -8.34
N ALA A 141 8.75 8.64 -9.07
CA ALA A 141 9.51 9.44 -10.03
C ALA A 141 8.62 9.91 -11.19
N THR A 142 7.78 9.02 -11.73
CA THR A 142 6.86 9.38 -12.83
C THR A 142 5.79 10.37 -12.36
N ALA A 143 5.17 10.16 -11.21
CA ALA A 143 4.18 11.06 -10.65
C ALA A 143 4.81 12.41 -10.27
N GLY A 144 6.01 12.42 -9.67
CA GLY A 144 6.76 13.63 -9.37
C GLY A 144 7.08 14.44 -10.63
N ALA A 145 7.56 13.79 -11.70
CA ALA A 145 7.78 14.44 -12.99
C ALA A 145 6.48 15.03 -13.57
N LEU A 146 5.35 14.32 -13.45
CA LEU A 146 4.05 14.81 -13.88
C LEU A 146 3.56 15.98 -13.04
N TYR A 147 3.78 15.99 -11.73
CA TYR A 147 3.48 17.15 -10.89
C TYR A 147 4.25 18.41 -11.29
N LEU A 148 5.48 18.26 -11.77
CA LEU A 148 6.29 19.37 -12.26
C LEU A 148 5.90 19.82 -13.68
N THR A 149 5.35 18.93 -14.50
CA THR A 149 5.05 19.22 -15.92
C THR A 149 3.59 19.59 -16.18
N LEU A 150 2.63 18.99 -15.46
CA LEU A 150 1.20 19.24 -15.64
C LEU A 150 0.79 20.72 -15.54
N PRO A 151 1.36 21.56 -14.65
CA PRO A 151 1.03 22.98 -14.59
C PRO A 151 1.34 23.74 -15.89
N HIS A 152 2.27 23.23 -16.70
CA HIS A 152 2.70 23.85 -17.97
C HIS A 152 1.92 23.37 -19.19
N LEU A 153 1.05 22.35 -19.05
CA LEU A 153 0.27 21.75 -20.14
C LEU A 153 -1.11 22.42 -20.35
N GLY A 154 -1.33 23.58 -19.74
CA GLY A 154 -2.60 24.29 -19.82
C GLY A 154 -3.61 23.88 -18.74
N GLY A 155 -4.71 24.66 -18.66
CA GLY A 155 -5.81 24.43 -17.71
C GLY A 155 -6.76 23.31 -18.14
N GLY A 156 -7.74 23.02 -17.29
CA GLY A 156 -8.77 22.04 -17.56
C GLY A 156 -8.47 20.64 -17.02
N HIS A 157 -9.46 19.76 -17.15
CA HIS A 157 -9.42 18.40 -16.57
C HIS A 157 -8.68 17.38 -17.40
N ALA A 158 -8.46 17.66 -18.70
CA ALA A 158 -7.89 16.70 -19.64
C ALA A 158 -6.41 16.31 -19.37
N PRO A 159 -5.46 17.23 -19.06
CA PRO A 159 -4.05 16.89 -18.99
C PRO A 159 -3.69 15.75 -18.02
N PRO A 160 -4.16 15.71 -16.75
CA PRO A 160 -3.81 14.62 -15.86
C PRO A 160 -4.41 13.28 -16.29
N LEU A 161 -5.62 13.27 -16.86
CA LEU A 161 -6.26 12.06 -17.37
C LEU A 161 -5.54 11.54 -18.63
N LEU A 162 -5.14 12.42 -19.55
CA LEU A 162 -4.33 12.06 -20.71
C LEU A 162 -2.96 11.52 -20.30
N ALA A 163 -2.30 12.10 -19.30
CA ALA A 163 -1.02 11.60 -18.82
C ALA A 163 -1.13 10.14 -18.34
N ILE A 164 -2.22 9.79 -17.61
CA ILE A 164 -2.47 8.41 -17.17
C ILE A 164 -2.78 7.51 -18.39
N ALA A 165 -3.59 7.95 -19.33
CA ALA A 165 -3.89 7.19 -20.54
C ALA A 165 -2.64 6.95 -21.40
N CYS A 166 -1.79 7.97 -21.57
CA CYS A 166 -0.50 7.86 -22.28
C CYS A 166 0.45 6.88 -21.57
N ALA A 167 0.52 6.90 -20.24
CA ALA A 167 1.30 5.92 -19.49
C ALA A 167 0.82 4.50 -19.77
N ALA A 168 -0.49 4.26 -19.82
CA ALA A 168 -1.04 2.96 -20.18
C ALA A 168 -0.66 2.54 -21.61
N ALA A 169 -0.72 3.46 -22.57
CA ALA A 169 -0.31 3.21 -23.97
C ALA A 169 1.19 2.88 -24.07
N LEU A 170 2.06 3.63 -23.37
CA LEU A 170 3.51 3.40 -23.35
C LEU A 170 3.90 2.05 -22.74
N VAL A 171 3.14 1.58 -21.75
CA VAL A 171 3.38 0.30 -21.08
C VAL A 171 2.84 -0.89 -21.89
N TRP A 172 1.91 -0.66 -22.80
CA TRP A 172 1.28 -1.73 -23.59
C TRP A 172 2.26 -2.68 -24.29
N PRO A 173 3.27 -2.22 -25.05
CA PRO A 173 4.18 -3.11 -25.77
C PRO A 173 5.04 -3.95 -24.80
N VAL A 174 5.34 -3.40 -23.61
CA VAL A 174 6.18 -4.07 -22.62
C VAL A 174 5.49 -5.29 -22.01
N THR A 175 4.15 -5.35 -22.04
CA THR A 175 3.35 -6.52 -21.57
C THR A 175 3.71 -7.81 -22.30
N GLY A 176 4.29 -7.72 -23.50
CA GLY A 176 4.81 -8.86 -24.24
C GLY A 176 5.86 -9.69 -23.48
N ARG A 177 6.55 -9.06 -22.52
CA ARG A 177 7.59 -9.69 -21.70
C ARG A 177 7.05 -10.36 -20.43
N LEU A 178 5.74 -10.21 -20.13
CA LEU A 178 5.11 -10.91 -19.01
C LEU A 178 5.05 -12.41 -19.27
N PRO A 179 5.24 -13.26 -18.24
CA PRO A 179 5.15 -14.70 -18.40
C PRO A 179 3.75 -15.11 -18.88
N GLY A 180 3.70 -15.99 -19.88
CA GLY A 180 2.44 -16.42 -20.51
C GLY A 180 1.70 -17.54 -19.79
N GLY A 181 2.14 -17.97 -18.62
CA GLY A 181 1.63 -19.16 -17.93
C GLY A 181 0.79 -18.82 -16.69
N THR A 182 -0.29 -19.52 -16.52
CA THR A 182 -1.13 -19.56 -15.31
C THR A 182 -0.40 -20.29 -14.19
N ARG A 183 0.47 -19.61 -13.44
CA ARG A 183 1.12 -20.13 -12.22
C ARG A 183 0.78 -19.28 -11.01
N ALA A 184 -0.48 -19.10 -10.77
CA ALA A 184 -0.95 -18.78 -9.42
C ALA A 184 -1.62 -20.04 -8.88
N ARG A 185 -0.86 -20.88 -8.23
CA ARG A 185 -1.42 -21.92 -7.36
C ARG A 185 -2.04 -21.19 -6.19
N ALA A 186 -3.27 -20.73 -6.38
CA ALA A 186 -4.04 -20.13 -5.31
C ALA A 186 -4.14 -21.16 -4.19
N ARG A 187 -3.64 -20.79 -3.02
CA ARG A 187 -3.84 -21.54 -1.78
C ARG A 187 -5.31 -21.37 -1.36
N THR A 188 -6.24 -21.90 -2.16
CA THR A 188 -7.67 -21.86 -1.90
C THR A 188 -8.09 -22.65 -0.65
N ASN A 189 -7.22 -23.49 -0.10
CA ASN A 189 -7.55 -24.33 1.06
C ASN A 189 -7.35 -23.65 2.43
N ALA A 190 -7.05 -22.36 2.51
CA ALA A 190 -6.72 -21.70 3.76
C ALA A 190 -7.88 -20.95 4.43
N MET A 191 -9.06 -20.89 3.80
CA MET A 191 -10.17 -20.01 4.24
C MET A 191 -11.15 -20.66 5.24
N THR A 192 -11.02 -21.94 5.53
CA THR A 192 -11.92 -22.67 6.44
C THR A 192 -11.45 -22.62 7.89
N GLY A 193 -12.40 -22.40 8.81
CA GLY A 193 -12.19 -22.39 10.25
C GLY A 193 -12.36 -20.99 10.89
N PRO A 194 -12.54 -20.93 12.22
CA PRO A 194 -12.75 -19.67 12.93
C PRO A 194 -11.51 -18.77 12.84
N LEU A 195 -11.74 -17.45 12.76
CA LEU A 195 -10.67 -16.45 12.78
C LEU A 195 -10.05 -16.37 14.18
N PRO A 196 -8.72 -16.46 14.33
CA PRO A 196 -8.08 -16.22 15.63
C PRO A 196 -8.13 -14.73 15.97
N TYR A 197 -8.03 -14.38 17.24
CA TYR A 197 -7.98 -12.98 17.71
C TYR A 197 -9.08 -12.06 17.15
N ARG A 198 -10.32 -12.55 17.03
CA ARG A 198 -11.43 -11.85 16.35
C ARG A 198 -11.61 -10.39 16.78
N ARG A 199 -11.56 -10.11 18.11
CA ARG A 199 -11.70 -8.74 18.63
C ARG A 199 -10.53 -7.85 18.19
N ALA A 200 -9.30 -8.32 18.36
CA ALA A 200 -8.11 -7.56 17.96
C ALA A 200 -8.07 -7.30 16.45
N GLY A 201 -8.41 -8.31 15.65
CA GLY A 201 -8.47 -8.18 14.20
C GLY A 201 -9.58 -7.22 13.73
N ALA A 202 -10.76 -7.27 14.34
CA ALA A 202 -11.87 -6.35 14.02
C ALA A 202 -11.53 -4.90 14.39
N VAL A 203 -10.92 -4.66 15.56
CA VAL A 203 -10.44 -3.33 15.96
C VAL A 203 -9.39 -2.82 15.01
N LEU A 204 -8.45 -3.67 14.58
CA LEU A 204 -7.42 -3.28 13.61
C LEU A 204 -8.02 -2.99 12.23
N ALA A 205 -8.99 -3.79 11.77
CA ALA A 205 -9.66 -3.56 10.47
C ALA A 205 -10.48 -2.27 10.48
N GLY A 206 -11.28 -2.01 11.53
CA GLY A 206 -12.00 -0.75 11.67
C GLY A 206 -11.07 0.44 11.83
N GLY A 207 -10.01 0.30 12.62
CA GLY A 207 -9.00 1.33 12.82
C GLY A 207 -8.30 1.71 11.52
N ILE A 208 -7.84 0.75 10.72
CA ILE A 208 -7.15 1.05 9.46
C ILE A 208 -8.09 1.61 8.39
N LEU A 209 -9.37 1.22 8.40
CA LEU A 209 -10.39 1.83 7.53
C LEU A 209 -10.46 3.33 7.80
N CYS A 210 -10.70 3.73 9.05
CA CYS A 210 -10.78 5.14 9.45
C CYS A 210 -9.44 5.87 9.25
N TRP A 211 -8.32 5.22 9.54
CA TRP A 211 -6.98 5.75 9.36
C TRP A 211 -6.68 6.03 7.88
N SER A 212 -6.99 5.11 6.99
CA SER A 212 -6.82 5.27 5.55
C SER A 212 -7.80 6.30 4.97
N LEU A 213 -9.04 6.33 5.45
CA LEU A 213 -10.04 7.31 5.05
C LEU A 213 -9.58 8.72 5.38
N ALA A 214 -9.15 8.98 6.62
CA ALA A 214 -8.74 10.30 7.05
C ALA A 214 -7.59 10.88 6.20
N GLN A 215 -6.59 10.07 5.91
CA GLN A 215 -5.45 10.50 5.13
C GLN A 215 -5.76 10.72 3.65
N ASN A 216 -6.60 9.84 3.07
CA ASN A 216 -7.02 10.02 1.68
C ASN A 216 -8.11 11.09 1.53
N ALA A 217 -8.81 11.44 2.60
CA ALA A 217 -9.67 12.63 2.64
C ALA A 217 -8.83 13.90 2.50
N LEU A 218 -7.73 14.03 3.25
CA LEU A 218 -6.77 15.13 3.05
C LEU A 218 -6.18 15.08 1.64
N TRP A 219 -5.60 13.95 1.23
CA TRP A 219 -4.94 13.80 -0.06
C TRP A 219 -5.84 14.21 -1.23
N GLY A 220 -7.11 13.82 -1.21
CA GLY A 220 -8.08 14.16 -2.25
C GLY A 220 -8.33 15.68 -2.43
N VAL A 221 -8.09 16.48 -1.39
CA VAL A 221 -8.33 17.94 -1.42
C VAL A 221 -7.06 18.77 -1.27
N SER A 222 -5.89 18.14 -1.02
CA SER A 222 -4.60 18.84 -0.80
C SER A 222 -4.25 19.82 -1.91
N GLY A 223 -4.50 19.47 -3.17
CA GLY A 223 -4.27 20.37 -4.30
C GLY A 223 -5.05 21.67 -4.17
N ARG A 224 -6.31 21.59 -3.75
CA ARG A 224 -7.17 22.80 -3.54
C ARG A 224 -6.74 23.58 -2.31
N ILE A 225 -6.35 22.93 -1.22
CA ILE A 225 -5.81 23.62 -0.04
C ILE A 225 -4.61 24.48 -0.47
N GLY A 226 -3.66 23.91 -1.19
CA GLY A 226 -2.49 24.66 -1.68
C GLY A 226 -2.87 25.86 -2.56
N LEU A 227 -3.78 25.65 -3.51
CA LEU A 227 -4.17 26.69 -4.47
C LEU A 227 -5.04 27.78 -3.87
N THR A 228 -6.09 27.39 -3.10
CA THR A 228 -7.15 28.35 -2.70
C THR A 228 -6.95 28.89 -1.30
N GLN A 229 -6.46 28.10 -0.34
CA GLN A 229 -6.28 28.53 1.04
C GLN A 229 -4.87 29.08 1.30
N ALA A 230 -3.84 28.35 0.86
CA ALA A 230 -2.45 28.80 0.98
C ALA A 230 -2.03 29.80 -0.11
N GLY A 231 -2.87 30.06 -1.11
CA GLY A 231 -2.64 31.04 -2.17
C GLY A 231 -1.45 30.71 -3.10
N LEU A 232 -1.08 29.43 -3.21
CA LEU A 232 0.10 28.99 -3.96
C LEU A 232 -0.22 28.82 -5.44
N SER A 233 0.81 28.97 -6.29
CA SER A 233 0.68 28.65 -7.70
C SER A 233 0.62 27.13 -7.93
N GLU A 234 0.01 26.68 -9.05
CA GLU A 234 0.02 25.25 -9.42
C GLU A 234 1.43 24.67 -9.51
N VAL A 235 2.40 25.44 -9.99
CA VAL A 235 3.81 25.03 -10.08
C VAL A 235 4.37 24.76 -8.69
N THR A 236 4.10 25.65 -7.73
CA THR A 236 4.56 25.50 -6.33
C THR A 236 3.91 24.29 -5.66
N VAL A 237 2.60 24.11 -5.80
CA VAL A 237 1.87 22.93 -5.29
C VAL A 237 2.42 21.65 -5.91
N GLY A 238 2.66 21.64 -7.21
CA GLY A 238 3.27 20.50 -7.92
C GLY A 238 4.67 20.18 -7.39
N ALA A 239 5.50 21.20 -7.15
CA ALA A 239 6.83 21.02 -6.56
C ALA A 239 6.75 20.41 -5.14
N VAL A 240 5.84 20.89 -4.29
CA VAL A 240 5.61 20.32 -2.95
C VAL A 240 5.23 18.84 -3.04
N PHE A 241 4.30 18.48 -3.94
CA PHE A 241 3.91 17.09 -4.10
C PHE A 241 5.05 16.21 -4.64
N ALA A 242 5.86 16.72 -5.57
CA ALA A 242 7.04 15.98 -6.06
C ALA A 242 8.04 15.70 -4.92
N VAL A 243 8.30 16.69 -4.06
CA VAL A 243 9.15 16.51 -2.87
C VAL A 243 8.51 15.57 -1.85
N ALA A 244 7.20 15.69 -1.61
CA ALA A 244 6.45 14.81 -0.72
C ALA A 244 6.51 13.34 -1.15
N LEU A 245 6.40 13.05 -2.45
CA LEU A 245 6.58 11.69 -2.98
C LEU A 245 8.01 11.17 -2.78
N GLY A 246 9.02 12.03 -2.91
CA GLY A 246 10.41 11.72 -2.58
C GLY A 246 10.58 11.38 -1.09
N ALA A 247 9.96 12.18 -0.21
CA ALA A 247 9.94 11.93 1.24
C ALA A 247 9.23 10.61 1.58
N GLY A 248 8.18 10.25 0.84
CA GLY A 248 7.51 8.95 0.95
C GLY A 248 8.45 7.77 0.67
N LEU A 249 9.31 7.87 -0.36
CA LEU A 249 10.33 6.86 -0.63
C LEU A 249 11.36 6.75 0.50
N ALA A 250 11.77 7.89 1.08
CA ALA A 250 12.63 7.88 2.26
C ALA A 250 11.92 7.21 3.46
N GLY A 251 10.62 7.43 3.64
CA GLY A 251 9.80 6.75 4.64
C GLY A 251 9.75 5.23 4.44
N VAL A 252 9.58 4.76 3.21
CA VAL A 252 9.62 3.31 2.88
C VAL A 252 10.98 2.70 3.24
N THR A 253 12.08 3.37 2.89
CA THR A 253 13.43 2.90 3.21
C THR A 253 13.70 2.91 4.71
N ALA A 254 13.22 3.95 5.41
CA ALA A 254 13.30 4.04 6.87
C ALA A 254 12.51 2.91 7.56
N ALA A 255 11.28 2.62 7.10
CA ALA A 255 10.51 1.48 7.58
C ALA A 255 11.29 0.17 7.44
N GLY A 256 12.01 0.04 6.30
CA GLY A 256 12.94 -1.03 6.02
C GLY A 256 14.04 -1.19 7.04
N ALA A 257 14.74 -0.12 7.30
CA ALA A 257 15.87 -0.08 8.21
C ALA A 257 15.46 -0.25 9.67
N LEU A 258 14.34 0.33 10.09
CA LEU A 258 13.80 0.23 11.44
C LEU A 258 13.34 -1.20 11.77
N GLY A 259 12.67 -1.88 10.83
CA GLY A 259 12.20 -3.24 10.96
C GLY A 259 11.47 -3.50 12.29
N SER A 260 11.81 -4.60 12.98
CA SER A 260 11.21 -4.96 14.27
C SER A 260 11.89 -4.32 15.50
N ARG A 261 12.87 -3.43 15.31
CA ARG A 261 13.70 -2.88 16.39
C ARG A 261 12.91 -2.05 17.39
N LEU A 262 11.99 -1.23 16.90
CA LEU A 262 11.15 -0.35 17.72
C LEU A 262 9.90 -1.03 18.29
N GLY A 263 9.71 -2.32 18.06
CA GLY A 263 8.43 -2.96 18.30
C GLY A 263 7.36 -2.42 17.34
N ARG A 264 6.08 -2.70 17.60
CA ARG A 264 4.98 -2.25 16.71
C ARG A 264 4.15 -1.11 17.30
N ALA A 265 3.99 -1.09 18.63
CA ALA A 265 3.11 -0.15 19.29
C ALA A 265 3.60 1.31 19.21
N GLY A 266 4.93 1.53 19.37
CA GLY A 266 5.53 2.87 19.26
C GLY A 266 5.31 3.51 17.88
N PRO A 267 5.77 2.89 16.79
CA PRO A 267 5.58 3.43 15.44
C PRO A 267 4.11 3.62 15.07
N ILE A 268 3.20 2.70 15.45
CA ILE A 268 1.77 2.85 15.17
C ILE A 268 1.18 4.04 15.93
N GLY A 269 1.42 4.12 17.24
CA GLY A 269 0.85 5.17 18.09
C GLY A 269 1.46 6.55 17.78
N ALA A 270 2.78 6.68 17.97
CA ALA A 270 3.46 7.95 17.77
C ALA A 270 3.40 8.42 16.31
N GLY A 271 3.56 7.51 15.34
CA GLY A 271 3.46 7.84 13.93
C GLY A 271 2.06 8.32 13.54
N THR A 272 0.99 7.70 14.08
CA THR A 272 -0.39 8.18 13.84
C THR A 272 -0.63 9.55 14.46
N VAL A 273 -0.08 9.85 15.64
CA VAL A 273 -0.16 11.19 16.26
C VAL A 273 0.56 12.22 15.40
N VAL A 274 1.76 11.91 14.91
CA VAL A 274 2.49 12.81 13.99
C VAL A 274 1.67 13.06 12.72
N ILE A 275 1.12 12.00 12.11
CA ILE A 275 0.24 12.13 10.94
C ILE A 275 -0.97 13.02 11.25
N ALA A 276 -1.61 12.85 12.41
CA ALA A 276 -2.74 13.68 12.83
C ALA A 276 -2.35 15.17 12.92
N GLY A 277 -1.18 15.47 13.47
CA GLY A 277 -0.62 16.82 13.50
C GLY A 277 -0.33 17.38 12.11
N CYS A 278 0.23 16.55 11.20
CA CYS A 278 0.48 16.96 9.81
C CYS A 278 -0.82 17.24 9.05
N VAL A 279 -1.86 16.41 9.26
CA VAL A 279 -3.20 16.60 8.67
C VAL A 279 -3.80 17.94 9.13
N LEU A 280 -3.69 18.24 10.42
CA LEU A 280 -4.17 19.53 10.96
C LEU A 280 -3.37 20.70 10.40
N LEU A 281 -2.03 20.58 10.35
CA LEU A 281 -1.15 21.62 9.82
C LEU A 281 -1.41 21.90 8.34
N SER A 282 -1.49 20.83 7.52
CA SER A 282 -1.73 20.95 6.07
C SER A 282 -3.11 21.55 5.79
N SER A 283 -4.15 21.10 6.50
CA SER A 283 -5.51 21.60 6.31
C SER A 283 -5.74 23.04 6.80
N ALA A 284 -4.93 23.53 7.74
CA ALA A 284 -4.98 24.91 8.23
C ALA A 284 -3.91 25.81 7.56
N ALA A 285 -3.20 25.31 6.55
CA ALA A 285 -2.08 26.03 5.94
C ALA A 285 -2.54 27.33 5.27
N GLY A 286 -1.89 28.45 5.65
CA GLY A 286 -2.08 29.77 5.04
C GLY A 286 -0.88 30.23 4.21
N ASP A 287 0.17 29.43 4.10
CA ASP A 287 1.41 29.77 3.41
C ASP A 287 2.14 28.51 2.91
N LEU A 288 3.21 28.71 2.13
CA LEU A 288 4.03 27.65 1.58
C LEU A 288 4.67 26.76 2.68
N LEU A 289 5.17 27.37 3.76
CA LEU A 289 5.93 26.63 4.77
C LEU A 289 5.04 25.65 5.52
N SER A 290 3.87 26.09 5.97
CA SER A 290 2.91 25.26 6.68
C SER A 290 2.36 24.15 5.77
N PHE A 291 2.01 24.48 4.52
CA PHE A 291 1.54 23.50 3.53
C PHE A 291 2.61 22.46 3.22
N ALA A 292 3.82 22.89 2.83
CA ALA A 292 4.90 21.98 2.46
C ALA A 292 5.34 21.10 3.64
N THR A 293 5.45 21.66 4.85
CA THR A 293 5.82 20.89 6.05
C THR A 293 4.79 19.80 6.34
N GLY A 294 3.49 20.15 6.30
CA GLY A 294 2.41 19.19 6.51
C GLY A 294 2.43 18.05 5.49
N GLU A 295 2.48 18.37 4.19
CA GLU A 295 2.44 17.39 3.11
C GLU A 295 3.70 16.50 3.08
N ILE A 296 4.89 17.08 3.21
CA ILE A 296 6.16 16.35 3.11
C ILE A 296 6.33 15.42 4.31
N LEU A 297 6.11 15.90 5.53
CA LEU A 297 6.27 15.10 6.74
C LEU A 297 5.21 13.99 6.82
N TRP A 298 3.96 14.30 6.45
CA TRP A 298 2.92 13.29 6.36
C TRP A 298 3.31 12.15 5.40
N ASN A 299 3.74 12.49 4.17
CA ASN A 299 4.16 11.50 3.19
C ASN A 299 5.38 10.69 3.65
N ALA A 300 6.30 11.27 4.41
CA ALA A 300 7.44 10.55 4.97
C ALA A 300 7.04 9.53 6.06
N VAL A 301 6.10 9.89 6.93
CA VAL A 301 5.69 9.06 8.09
C VAL A 301 4.65 8.00 7.71
N TYR A 302 3.76 8.32 6.76
CA TYR A 302 2.68 7.44 6.31
C TYR A 302 3.13 6.01 5.97
N PRO A 303 4.15 5.78 5.11
CA PRO A 303 4.58 4.43 4.76
C PRO A 303 5.16 3.66 5.95
N VAL A 304 5.78 4.36 6.89
CA VAL A 304 6.31 3.75 8.11
C VAL A 304 5.17 3.14 8.91
N VAL A 305 4.16 3.95 9.27
CA VAL A 305 3.02 3.49 10.08
C VAL A 305 2.26 2.37 9.36
N LEU A 306 2.00 2.53 8.06
CA LEU A 306 1.28 1.53 7.27
C LEU A 306 2.00 0.17 7.28
N SER A 307 3.34 0.16 7.17
CA SER A 307 4.10 -1.10 7.20
C SER A 307 3.96 -1.83 8.53
N TYR A 308 3.96 -1.10 9.64
CA TYR A 308 3.76 -1.70 10.96
C TYR A 308 2.33 -2.19 11.15
N LEU A 309 1.31 -1.49 10.64
CA LEU A 309 -0.09 -1.91 10.68
C LEU A 309 -0.32 -3.20 9.88
N LEU A 310 0.21 -3.28 8.65
CA LEU A 310 0.12 -4.49 7.82
C LEU A 310 0.91 -5.65 8.42
N GLY A 311 2.09 -5.39 8.97
CA GLY A 311 2.88 -6.37 9.69
C GLY A 311 2.17 -6.91 10.95
N LEU A 312 1.43 -6.04 11.66
CA LEU A 312 0.60 -6.44 12.78
C LEU A 312 -0.56 -7.35 12.32
N ALA A 313 -1.26 -6.96 11.26
CA ALA A 313 -2.34 -7.77 10.68
C ALA A 313 -1.87 -9.17 10.25
N ALA A 314 -0.72 -9.25 9.60
CA ALA A 314 -0.12 -10.52 9.18
C ALA A 314 0.25 -11.42 10.37
N SER A 315 0.59 -10.85 11.53
CA SER A 315 0.94 -11.62 12.72
C SER A 315 -0.27 -12.16 13.52
N LEU A 316 -1.49 -11.67 13.24
CA LEU A 316 -2.70 -12.13 13.91
C LEU A 316 -3.16 -13.52 13.43
N ASP A 317 -2.82 -13.90 12.21
CA ASP A 317 -3.19 -15.19 11.63
C ASP A 317 -2.10 -15.70 10.68
N PRO A 318 -1.44 -16.84 10.98
CA PRO A 318 -0.45 -17.45 10.09
C PRO A 318 -1.00 -17.78 8.69
N ARG A 319 -2.32 -17.91 8.54
CA ARG A 319 -3.00 -18.11 7.26
C ARG A 319 -3.21 -16.81 6.46
N GLY A 320 -2.88 -15.66 7.03
CA GLY A 320 -2.96 -14.36 6.38
C GLY A 320 -4.37 -13.78 6.20
N ARG A 321 -5.43 -14.40 6.76
CA ARG A 321 -6.82 -13.93 6.61
C ARG A 321 -7.04 -12.53 7.16
N TRP A 322 -6.41 -12.21 8.32
CA TRP A 322 -6.46 -10.85 8.87
C TRP A 322 -5.72 -9.83 8.01
N ALA A 323 -4.59 -10.21 7.40
CA ALA A 323 -3.91 -9.34 6.45
C ALA A 323 -4.82 -9.01 5.24
N VAL A 324 -5.60 -10.00 4.78
CA VAL A 324 -6.62 -9.83 3.73
C VAL A 324 -7.70 -8.84 4.16
N LEU A 325 -8.32 -9.05 5.30
CA LEU A 325 -9.44 -8.23 5.78
C LEU A 325 -8.99 -6.79 6.09
N VAL A 326 -7.86 -6.63 6.76
CA VAL A 326 -7.28 -5.32 7.10
C VAL A 326 -6.88 -4.54 5.84
N GLY A 327 -6.28 -5.20 4.84
CA GLY A 327 -5.98 -4.58 3.56
C GLY A 327 -7.24 -4.17 2.79
N SER A 328 -8.30 -5.01 2.82
CA SER A 328 -9.60 -4.68 2.21
C SER A 328 -10.24 -3.46 2.88
N ALA A 329 -10.21 -3.41 4.22
CA ALA A 329 -10.69 -2.28 5.00
C ALA A 329 -9.91 -1.00 4.68
N SER A 330 -8.57 -1.09 4.57
CA SER A 330 -7.73 0.03 4.12
C SER A 330 -8.14 0.52 2.73
N SER A 331 -8.32 -0.40 1.77
CA SER A 331 -8.72 -0.06 0.40
C SER A 331 -10.06 0.66 0.35
N LEU A 332 -11.02 0.24 1.17
CA LEU A 332 -12.31 0.91 1.28
C LEU A 332 -12.16 2.33 1.87
N GLY A 333 -11.37 2.49 2.93
CA GLY A 333 -11.06 3.79 3.52
C GLY A 333 -10.42 4.74 2.52
N VAL A 334 -9.41 4.26 1.76
CA VAL A 334 -8.77 5.03 0.69
C VAL A 334 -9.79 5.48 -0.35
N ALA A 335 -10.66 4.59 -0.80
CA ALA A 335 -11.63 4.89 -1.86
C ALA A 335 -12.72 5.88 -1.42
N CYS A 336 -13.14 5.83 -0.16
CA CYS A 336 -14.10 6.78 0.39
C CYS A 336 -13.47 8.14 0.79
N GLY A 337 -12.14 8.21 0.88
CA GLY A 337 -11.42 9.41 1.32
C GLY A 337 -11.78 10.67 0.53
N PRO A 338 -11.61 10.72 -0.79
CA PRO A 338 -11.78 11.94 -1.58
C PRO A 338 -13.18 12.58 -1.44
N VAL A 339 -14.24 11.76 -1.47
CA VAL A 339 -15.61 12.30 -1.26
C VAL A 339 -15.80 12.79 0.16
N THR A 340 -15.27 12.07 1.17
CA THR A 340 -15.36 12.48 2.57
C THR A 340 -14.62 13.80 2.80
N GLY A 341 -13.40 13.96 2.30
CA GLY A 341 -12.61 15.18 2.41
C GLY A 341 -13.30 16.36 1.71
N SER A 342 -13.88 16.14 0.54
CA SER A 342 -14.58 17.16 -0.21
C SER A 342 -15.87 17.60 0.49
N LEU A 343 -16.69 16.67 0.99
CA LEU A 343 -17.92 17.00 1.75
C LEU A 343 -17.61 17.74 3.04
N LEU A 344 -16.60 17.30 3.79
CA LEU A 344 -16.18 17.98 5.01
C LEU A 344 -15.64 19.40 4.71
N SER A 345 -14.84 19.55 3.66
CA SER A 345 -14.29 20.86 3.28
C SER A 345 -15.38 21.84 2.81
N GLU A 346 -16.45 21.36 2.18
CA GLU A 346 -17.61 22.19 1.84
C GLU A 346 -18.42 22.60 3.08
N GLY A 347 -18.61 21.67 4.02
CA GLY A 347 -19.46 21.90 5.19
C GLY A 347 -18.82 22.75 6.29
N VAL A 348 -17.52 22.53 6.57
CA VAL A 348 -16.83 23.16 7.72
C VAL A 348 -15.50 23.84 7.33
N GLY A 349 -15.21 23.99 6.04
CA GLY A 349 -13.95 24.52 5.53
C GLY A 349 -12.77 23.57 5.73
N TYR A 350 -11.60 23.89 5.16
CA TYR A 350 -10.42 23.04 5.26
C TYR A 350 -9.90 22.91 6.70
N PRO A 351 -9.81 23.98 7.52
CA PRO A 351 -9.38 23.85 8.92
C PRO A 351 -10.32 22.99 9.76
N GLY A 352 -11.63 23.14 9.57
CA GLY A 352 -12.64 22.31 10.25
C GLY A 352 -12.56 20.85 9.83
N MET A 353 -12.40 20.59 8.54
CA MET A 353 -12.12 19.24 8.03
C MET A 353 -10.88 18.63 8.70
N GLY A 354 -9.77 19.37 8.74
CA GLY A 354 -8.54 18.90 9.37
C GLY A 354 -8.71 18.56 10.84
N THR A 355 -9.50 19.37 11.57
CA THR A 355 -9.82 19.10 12.97
C THR A 355 -10.60 17.79 13.14
N VAL A 356 -11.61 17.54 12.31
CA VAL A 356 -12.39 16.30 12.31
C VAL A 356 -11.51 15.10 11.99
N LEU A 357 -10.67 15.20 10.94
CA LEU A 357 -9.77 14.12 10.53
C LEU A 357 -8.68 13.85 11.58
N CYS A 358 -8.12 14.88 12.19
CA CYS A 358 -7.17 14.78 13.30
C CYS A 358 -7.81 14.05 14.49
N ALA A 359 -9.00 14.47 14.91
CA ALA A 359 -9.75 13.82 15.99
C ALA A 359 -10.01 12.33 15.68
N LEU A 360 -10.42 12.01 14.45
CA LEU A 360 -10.61 10.63 14.00
C LEU A 360 -9.32 9.80 14.08
N LEU A 361 -8.19 10.36 13.61
CA LEU A 361 -6.89 9.69 13.68
C LEU A 361 -6.45 9.44 15.13
N LEU A 362 -6.62 10.41 16.02
CA LEU A 362 -6.30 10.26 17.44
C LEU A 362 -7.21 9.23 18.13
N LEU A 363 -8.50 9.21 17.78
CA LEU A 363 -9.46 8.23 18.30
C LEU A 363 -9.07 6.81 17.93
N VAL A 364 -8.61 6.56 16.72
CA VAL A 364 -8.22 5.21 16.27
C VAL A 364 -6.79 4.85 16.66
N ALA A 365 -5.92 5.82 16.96
CA ALA A 365 -4.55 5.58 17.38
C ALA A 365 -4.47 4.77 18.68
N ALA A 366 -5.30 5.09 19.66
CA ALA A 366 -5.31 4.41 20.96
C ALA A 366 -5.66 2.92 20.85
N PRO A 367 -6.80 2.51 20.25
CA PRO A 367 -7.14 1.08 20.13
C PRO A 367 -6.18 0.30 19.22
N MET A 368 -5.67 0.89 18.12
CA MET A 368 -4.68 0.23 17.27
C MET A 368 -3.36 0.00 18.02
N THR A 369 -2.91 0.98 18.80
CA THR A 369 -1.72 0.85 19.67
C THR A 369 -1.93 -0.19 20.76
N ALA A 370 -3.12 -0.22 21.37
CA ALA A 370 -3.48 -1.23 22.38
C ALA A 370 -3.43 -2.65 21.81
N VAL A 371 -3.98 -2.87 20.60
CA VAL A 371 -3.87 -4.16 19.89
C VAL A 371 -2.41 -4.52 19.63
N ALA A 372 -1.60 -3.56 19.17
CA ALA A 372 -0.18 -3.79 18.92
C ALA A 372 0.58 -4.19 20.19
N ARG A 373 0.27 -3.58 21.33
CA ARG A 373 0.85 -3.94 22.65
C ARG A 373 0.42 -5.32 23.09
N HIS A 374 -0.89 -5.59 23.04
CA HIS A 374 -1.45 -6.87 23.50
C HIS A 374 -0.88 -8.06 22.72
N VAL A 375 -0.79 -7.94 21.40
CA VAL A 375 -0.29 -9.02 20.53
C VAL A 375 1.23 -9.18 20.60
N SER A 376 1.97 -8.09 20.84
CA SER A 376 3.44 -8.14 20.88
C SER A 376 4.02 -8.60 22.22
N GLY A 377 3.27 -8.53 23.29
CA GLY A 377 3.72 -8.87 24.66
C GLY A 377 4.96 -8.07 25.14
N ARG A 378 5.27 -6.93 24.51
CA ARG A 378 6.48 -6.14 24.75
C ARG A 378 6.16 -4.75 25.29
N PRO A 379 7.02 -4.19 26.19
CA PRO A 379 6.88 -2.82 26.65
C PRO A 379 7.09 -1.80 25.51
N LEU A 380 6.55 -0.57 25.70
CA LEU A 380 6.63 0.52 24.71
C LEU A 380 8.06 0.96 24.38
N VAL A 381 8.99 0.78 25.33
CA VAL A 381 10.40 1.14 25.17
C VAL A 381 11.23 -0.13 25.09
N PRO A 382 12.06 -0.32 24.07
CA PRO A 382 12.88 -1.51 23.94
C PRO A 382 13.95 -1.59 25.03
N GLY A 383 13.91 -2.59 25.88
CA GLY A 383 14.91 -2.81 26.95
C GLY A 383 16.23 -3.39 26.46
N SER A 384 16.34 -3.92 25.26
CA SER A 384 17.56 -4.37 24.61
C SER A 384 17.31 -4.76 23.15
N ILE A 385 18.27 -4.49 22.29
CA ILE A 385 18.21 -4.78 20.86
C ILE A 385 18.64 -6.23 20.65
N ARG A 386 17.70 -7.15 20.55
CA ARG A 386 17.97 -8.50 20.01
C ARG A 386 17.74 -8.49 18.51
N ARG A 387 18.80 -8.66 17.73
CA ARG A 387 18.74 -8.88 16.29
C ARG A 387 17.96 -10.18 16.00
N ARG A 388 16.71 -10.07 15.56
CA ARG A 388 16.01 -11.11 14.81
C ARG A 388 15.74 -10.52 13.43
N GLY A 389 16.37 -11.09 12.43
CA GLY A 389 16.19 -10.70 11.05
C GLY A 389 14.75 -10.98 10.61
N GLY A 390 13.99 -9.93 10.32
CA GLY A 390 12.75 -9.94 9.60
C GLY A 390 12.78 -8.74 8.67
N ALA A 391 12.71 -8.97 7.37
CA ALA A 391 12.58 -7.88 6.42
C ALA A 391 11.23 -7.19 6.61
N PRO A 392 11.16 -5.86 6.57
CA PRO A 392 9.90 -5.14 6.64
C PRO A 392 9.05 -5.38 5.40
N ALA A 393 7.75 -5.31 5.59
CA ALA A 393 6.80 -5.39 4.49
C ALA A 393 7.09 -4.30 3.48
N ALA A 394 7.15 -4.66 2.21
CA ALA A 394 7.12 -3.68 1.13
C ALA A 394 5.79 -2.96 1.21
N VAL A 395 5.83 -1.70 1.60
CA VAL A 395 4.66 -0.85 1.67
C VAL A 395 4.36 -0.39 0.27
N LEU A 396 3.27 -0.89 -0.26
CA LEU A 396 2.62 -0.27 -1.41
C LEU A 396 2.00 1.01 -0.88
N ALA A 397 2.69 2.13 -1.12
CA ALA A 397 2.30 3.42 -0.58
C ALA A 397 0.87 3.78 -0.98
N GLY A 398 0.03 3.92 0.02
CA GLY A 398 -1.16 4.76 0.04
C GLY A 398 -2.26 4.55 -0.97
N THR A 399 -2.25 3.49 -1.74
CA THR A 399 -3.22 3.30 -2.79
C THR A 399 -3.93 1.98 -2.68
N ALA A 400 -5.21 2.09 -2.73
CA ALA A 400 -6.28 1.18 -2.54
C ALA A 400 -6.25 -0.06 -3.41
N SER A 401 -5.31 -0.83 -3.58
CA SER A 401 -5.44 -2.04 -4.42
C SER A 401 -4.50 -3.17 -4.04
N ALA A 402 -3.99 -3.17 -2.84
CA ALA A 402 -3.43 -4.39 -2.34
C ALA A 402 -4.58 -5.33 -2.00
N THR A 403 -4.99 -6.14 -2.96
CA THR A 403 -5.65 -7.39 -2.58
C THR A 403 -4.66 -8.11 -1.67
N PRO A 404 -5.03 -8.40 -0.44
CA PRO A 404 -4.12 -8.91 0.57
C PRO A 404 -3.54 -10.29 0.25
N SER A 405 -4.14 -11.01 -0.71
CA SER A 405 -3.57 -12.23 -1.29
C SER A 405 -2.37 -11.96 -2.22
N LEU A 406 -2.13 -10.69 -2.58
CA LEU A 406 -1.12 -10.27 -3.54
C LEU A 406 -0.07 -9.33 -2.94
N VAL A 407 -0.25 -8.91 -1.68
CA VAL A 407 0.83 -8.25 -0.94
C VAL A 407 1.89 -9.33 -0.69
N PRO A 408 3.12 -9.15 -1.16
CA PRO A 408 4.19 -10.04 -0.78
C PRO A 408 4.22 -10.09 0.73
N GLN A 409 4.03 -11.27 1.32
CA GLN A 409 4.35 -11.46 2.72
C GLN A 409 5.85 -11.23 2.83
N VAL A 410 6.22 -10.05 3.24
CA VAL A 410 7.60 -9.72 3.55
C VAL A 410 7.86 -10.09 5.01
N GLY A 411 7.75 -11.37 5.26
CA GLY A 411 8.61 -12.06 6.18
C GLY A 411 9.52 -12.90 5.30
N ALA A 412 10.82 -12.87 5.51
CA ALA A 412 11.65 -13.94 5.02
C ALA A 412 10.92 -15.24 5.41
N PRO A 413 10.72 -16.22 4.50
CA PRO A 413 10.25 -17.51 4.92
C PRO A 413 11.14 -17.89 6.10
N GLU A 414 10.54 -18.19 7.26
CA GLU A 414 11.27 -18.83 8.33
C GLU A 414 11.95 -20.00 7.63
N GLN A 415 13.26 -19.89 7.44
CA GLN A 415 14.03 -21.05 7.02
C GLN A 415 13.67 -22.09 8.07
N PRO A 416 13.16 -23.26 7.68
CA PRO A 416 12.91 -24.30 8.64
C PRO A 416 14.25 -24.49 9.33
N VAL A 417 14.32 -24.09 10.60
CA VAL A 417 15.49 -24.34 11.45
C VAL A 417 15.53 -25.83 11.49
N ALA A 418 16.45 -26.40 10.74
CA ALA A 418 16.70 -27.84 10.83
C ALA A 418 16.90 -28.11 12.31
N PRO A 419 16.13 -29.02 12.93
CA PRO A 419 16.29 -29.30 14.34
C PRO A 419 17.75 -29.66 14.51
N ILE A 420 18.49 -28.87 15.29
CA ILE A 420 19.85 -29.21 15.68
C ILE A 420 19.70 -30.52 16.42
N ARG A 421 19.94 -31.64 15.74
CA ARG A 421 20.09 -32.95 16.37
C ARG A 421 21.39 -32.83 17.14
N ILE A 422 21.28 -32.49 18.41
CA ILE A 422 22.37 -32.70 19.36
C ILE A 422 22.61 -34.21 19.31
N PRO A 423 23.78 -34.68 18.85
CA PRO A 423 24.08 -36.11 18.90
C PRO A 423 23.96 -36.46 20.36
N ALA A 424 23.08 -37.40 20.70
CA ALA A 424 22.98 -37.95 22.03
C ALA A 424 24.37 -38.44 22.38
N VAL A 425 24.93 -37.90 23.46
CA VAL A 425 26.24 -38.33 23.99
C VAL A 425 26.10 -39.82 24.33
N ALA A 426 26.41 -40.65 23.35
CA ALA A 426 26.57 -42.10 23.51
C ALA A 426 27.86 -42.35 24.29
N GLY A 427 27.88 -42.08 25.57
CA GLY A 427 29.09 -42.14 26.36
C GLY A 427 28.96 -42.47 27.82
N ARG A 428 27.75 -42.66 28.35
CA ARG A 428 27.63 -42.97 29.79
C ARG A 428 26.91 -44.29 30.16
N ARG A 429 26.57 -45.13 29.18
CA ARG A 429 25.95 -46.44 29.48
C ARG A 429 26.88 -47.65 29.28
N ARG A 430 28.13 -47.47 28.87
CA ARG A 430 29.09 -48.63 28.77
C ARG A 430 30.00 -48.78 29.97
N LEU A 431 30.06 -47.85 30.92
CA LEU A 431 30.89 -47.99 32.12
C LEU A 431 30.17 -48.68 33.29
N ALA A 432 28.82 -48.80 33.26
CA ALA A 432 28.08 -49.49 34.30
C ALA A 432 27.89 -51.00 34.09
N LYS A 433 28.25 -51.55 32.91
CA LYS A 433 28.17 -52.98 32.61
C LYS A 433 29.49 -53.73 32.70
N SER A 434 30.63 -53.04 32.88
CA SER A 434 31.91 -53.70 33.09
C SER A 434 32.33 -53.84 34.54
N MET A 435 31.56 -53.27 35.50
CA MET A 435 31.82 -53.44 36.95
C MET A 435 30.98 -54.48 37.64
N PHE A 436 30.02 -55.14 36.96
CA PHE A 436 29.19 -56.20 37.54
C PHE A 436 29.43 -57.59 36.86
N GLY A 437 30.53 -57.74 36.11
CA GLY A 437 30.83 -59.00 35.39
C GLY A 437 31.97 -59.82 36.00
N LEU A 438 32.39 -59.58 37.23
CA LEU A 438 33.46 -60.32 37.89
C LEU A 438 33.09 -60.75 39.31
N ALA A 439 31.93 -61.38 39.48
CA ALA A 439 31.59 -62.09 40.70
C ALA A 439 30.58 -63.21 40.34
N GLY A 440 31.04 -64.37 40.02
CA GLY A 440 30.17 -65.54 39.77
C GLY A 440 30.78 -66.68 38.99
N VAL A 441 31.99 -67.03 39.32
CA VAL A 441 32.45 -68.38 39.01
C VAL A 441 33.04 -69.03 40.27
N ARG A 442 32.20 -69.84 40.92
CA ARG A 442 32.57 -71.00 41.74
C ARG A 442 31.33 -71.74 42.17
N GLY A 443 31.26 -72.98 41.74
CA GLY A 443 30.55 -73.95 42.55
C GLY A 443 29.63 -74.91 41.81
N ARG A 444 30.20 -76.05 41.37
CA ARG A 444 29.68 -77.46 41.46
C ARG A 444 28.41 -77.77 40.63
N GLY A 445 28.63 -78.77 39.86
CA GLY A 445 28.09 -80.09 39.91
C GLY A 445 27.99 -80.71 38.54
#